data_9f79513794724393dd07baadd326566c
#
_entry.id   9f79513794724393dd07baadd326566c
#
_cell.length_a   1.000
_cell.length_b   1.000
_cell.length_c   1.000
_cell.angle_alpha   90.00
_cell.angle_beta   90.00
_cell.angle_gamma   90.00
#
_symmetry.space_group_name_H-M   'P 1'
#
loop_
_entity.id
_entity.type
_entity.pdbx_description
1 polymer ?
#
loop_
_entity_poly.entity_id
_entity_poly.type
_entity_poly.pdbx_seq_one_letter_code
_entity_poly.pdbx_strand_id
1 'polypeptide(L)'
;AFYKTLYPAFNEKRFRKFLVKFTLQKDRKIQTFSKGMKKQLSILLGVCSGVKYLFCDETFDGLDPVMRQGIKSILANEIDERKFTPIIASHNLRELEDICDHVGLLHKGGVLLSKDLETMKCNIQKVQCALPKEDDKKLEKMFDILQFNRRGKLVTMTVRGSEKQVMAKLSVLKPVFYECIPLSLEEIFISETEIVGYDIKNLIL
;
A
#
# COMPACT_ATOMS: atom_id res chain seq x y z
N ALA A 1 13.63 29.74 9.99
CA ALA A 1 13.19 30.47 11.18
C ALA A 1 11.86 29.94 11.71
N PHE A 2 10.75 30.05 10.97
CA PHE A 2 9.38 29.73 11.41
C PHE A 2 9.21 28.33 12.04
N TYR A 3 9.61 27.26 11.35
CA TYR A 3 9.51 25.88 11.89
C TYR A 3 10.31 25.66 13.16
N LYS A 4 11.46 26.31 13.30
CA LYS A 4 12.27 26.23 14.53
C LYS A 4 11.59 26.88 15.73
N THR A 5 10.78 27.90 15.49
CA THR A 5 9.98 28.56 16.54
C THR A 5 8.80 27.69 16.98
N LEU A 6 8.12 27.04 16.02
CA LEU A 6 6.96 26.19 16.30
C LEU A 6 7.32 24.79 16.84
N TYR A 7 8.45 24.26 16.41
CA TYR A 7 8.91 22.91 16.77
C TYR A 7 10.26 22.99 17.47
N PRO A 8 10.32 23.02 18.81
CA PRO A 8 11.57 23.13 19.58
C PRO A 8 12.59 22.04 19.24
N ALA A 9 12.10 20.82 18.88
CA ALA A 9 12.93 19.69 18.50
C ALA A 9 13.34 19.69 17.00
N PHE A 10 13.10 20.79 16.27
CA PHE A 10 13.42 20.89 14.84
C PHE A 10 14.91 20.70 14.58
N ASN A 11 15.27 19.68 13.80
CA ASN A 11 16.65 19.37 13.45
C ASN A 11 17.11 20.15 12.20
N GLU A 12 17.59 21.37 12.43
CA GLU A 12 18.07 22.25 11.37
C GLU A 12 19.26 21.67 10.59
N LYS A 13 20.20 20.98 11.27
CA LYS A 13 21.37 20.37 10.62
C LYS A 13 20.95 19.29 9.61
N ARG A 14 19.98 18.46 10.01
CA ARG A 14 19.43 17.40 9.15
C ARG A 14 18.64 18.00 7.97
N PHE A 15 17.82 18.99 8.25
CA PHE A 15 17.06 19.71 7.22
C PHE A 15 17.99 20.30 6.15
N ARG A 16 19.09 20.96 6.53
CA ARG A 16 20.08 21.48 5.58
C ARG A 16 20.72 20.39 4.72
N LYS A 17 21.02 19.22 5.30
CA LYS A 17 21.51 18.05 4.52
C LYS A 17 20.48 17.58 3.49
N PHE A 18 19.21 17.54 3.86
CA PHE A 18 18.14 17.16 2.93
C PHE A 18 17.95 18.19 1.80
N LEU A 19 18.02 19.48 2.08
CA LEU A 19 17.96 20.51 1.02
C LEU A 19 19.04 20.27 -0.05
N VAL A 20 20.27 19.93 0.35
CA VAL A 20 21.36 19.62 -0.60
C VAL A 20 21.03 18.32 -1.34
N LYS A 21 20.64 17.25 -0.65
CA LYS A 21 20.33 15.93 -1.25
C LYS A 21 19.21 16.00 -2.29
N PHE A 22 18.21 16.85 -2.05
CA PHE A 22 17.06 17.05 -2.95
C PHE A 22 17.22 18.25 -3.89
N THR A 23 18.43 18.83 -3.97
CA THR A 23 18.73 19.99 -4.84
C THR A 23 17.78 21.17 -4.66
N LEU A 24 17.23 21.34 -3.44
CA LEU A 24 16.36 22.47 -3.11
C LEU A 24 17.20 23.67 -2.70
N GLN A 25 17.18 24.73 -3.49
CA GLN A 25 17.95 25.95 -3.26
C GLN A 25 17.42 26.72 -2.04
N LYS A 26 18.25 26.88 -1.00
CA LYS A 26 17.90 27.50 0.27
C LYS A 26 17.37 28.93 0.13
N ASP A 27 17.96 29.71 -0.77
CA ASP A 27 17.68 31.14 -0.90
C ASP A 27 16.62 31.44 -1.99
N ARG A 28 16.10 30.41 -2.63
CA ARG A 28 15.05 30.56 -3.64
C ARG A 28 13.69 30.72 -2.98
N LYS A 29 12.88 31.67 -3.46
CA LYS A 29 11.51 31.90 -2.95
C LYS A 29 10.63 30.67 -3.19
N ILE A 30 9.94 30.18 -2.14
CA ILE A 30 9.06 29.00 -2.20
C ILE A 30 7.96 29.15 -3.25
N GLN A 31 7.49 30.39 -3.50
CA GLN A 31 6.48 30.68 -4.51
C GLN A 31 6.91 30.25 -5.93
N THR A 32 8.23 30.26 -6.21
CA THR A 32 8.80 29.87 -7.51
C THR A 32 9.09 28.38 -7.62
N PHE A 33 8.84 27.59 -6.56
CA PHE A 33 9.00 26.14 -6.58
C PHE A 33 7.90 25.48 -7.41
N SER A 34 8.24 24.40 -8.12
CA SER A 34 7.23 23.54 -8.74
C SER A 34 6.34 22.88 -7.68
N LYS A 35 5.20 22.32 -8.08
CA LYS A 35 4.31 21.56 -7.19
C LYS A 35 5.06 20.44 -6.45
N GLY A 36 5.88 19.66 -7.19
CA GLY A 36 6.72 18.61 -6.62
C GLY A 36 7.76 19.13 -5.63
N MET A 37 8.48 20.21 -5.96
CA MET A 37 9.44 20.83 -5.04
C MET A 37 8.80 21.33 -3.74
N LYS A 38 7.58 21.89 -3.81
CA LYS A 38 6.82 22.30 -2.62
C LYS A 38 6.45 21.12 -1.76
N LYS A 39 6.01 20.00 -2.35
CA LYS A 39 5.71 18.76 -1.64
C LYS A 39 6.97 18.19 -0.97
N GLN A 40 8.08 18.08 -1.70
CA GLN A 40 9.37 17.65 -1.12
C GLN A 40 9.74 18.50 0.10
N LEU A 41 9.70 19.82 -0.04
CA LEU A 41 10.01 20.74 1.05
C LEU A 41 9.09 20.52 2.27
N SER A 42 7.80 20.36 2.04
CA SER A 42 6.81 20.13 3.12
C SER A 42 7.11 18.85 3.91
N ILE A 43 7.40 17.74 3.21
CA ILE A 43 7.73 16.46 3.84
C ILE A 43 9.03 16.58 4.64
N LEU A 44 10.08 17.18 4.07
CA LEU A 44 11.36 17.35 4.73
C LEU A 44 11.26 18.23 5.99
N LEU A 45 10.41 19.26 5.96
CA LEU A 45 10.10 20.07 7.13
C LEU A 45 9.38 19.26 8.20
N GLY A 46 8.37 18.47 7.82
CA GLY A 46 7.63 17.59 8.73
C GLY A 46 8.54 16.55 9.38
N VAL A 47 9.35 15.87 8.60
CA VAL A 47 10.32 14.87 9.10
C VAL A 47 11.33 15.50 10.08
N CYS A 48 11.81 16.71 9.78
CA CYS A 48 12.78 17.40 10.63
C CYS A 48 12.17 18.10 11.84
N SER A 49 10.84 18.15 11.97
CA SER A 49 10.16 18.85 13.07
C SER A 49 10.25 18.14 14.43
N GLY A 50 10.71 16.88 14.45
CA GLY A 50 10.87 16.11 15.68
C GLY A 50 9.55 15.58 16.27
N VAL A 51 8.47 15.60 15.49
CA VAL A 51 7.16 15.05 15.88
C VAL A 51 7.16 13.52 15.90
N LYS A 52 6.29 12.92 16.71
CA LYS A 52 6.08 11.48 16.76
C LYS A 52 5.17 11.01 15.61
N TYR A 53 4.15 11.81 15.27
CA TYR A 53 3.19 11.51 14.22
C TYR A 53 3.26 12.58 13.13
N LEU A 54 3.29 12.16 11.87
CA LEU A 54 3.24 13.06 10.72
C LEU A 54 2.09 12.67 9.82
N PHE A 55 1.10 13.54 9.69
CA PHE A 55 0.01 13.37 8.73
C PHE A 55 0.44 13.81 7.35
N CYS A 56 0.30 12.93 6.39
CA CYS A 56 0.71 13.09 5.00
C CYS A 56 -0.49 12.89 4.10
N ASP A 57 -0.99 13.95 3.47
CA ASP A 57 -2.12 13.90 2.56
C ASP A 57 -1.63 13.97 1.11
N GLU A 58 -1.94 12.92 0.32
CA GLU A 58 -1.52 12.77 -1.09
C GLU A 58 -0.03 13.10 -1.30
N THR A 59 0.80 12.58 -0.42
CA THR A 59 2.20 12.99 -0.25
C THR A 59 3.07 12.70 -1.48
N PHE A 60 2.81 11.59 -2.17
CA PHE A 60 3.62 11.14 -3.31
C PHE A 60 3.13 11.68 -4.64
N ASP A 61 1.96 12.30 -4.66
CA ASP A 61 1.30 12.81 -5.85
C ASP A 61 2.10 13.92 -6.53
N GLY A 62 2.36 13.80 -7.84
CA GLY A 62 3.13 14.79 -8.60
C GLY A 62 4.64 14.77 -8.32
N LEU A 63 5.17 13.76 -7.61
CA LEU A 63 6.58 13.47 -7.52
C LEU A 63 7.01 12.53 -8.66
N ASP A 64 8.18 12.78 -9.23
CA ASP A 64 8.78 11.82 -10.14
C ASP A 64 9.21 10.53 -9.39
N PRO A 65 9.40 9.39 -10.08
CA PRO A 65 9.70 8.11 -9.44
C PRO A 65 10.94 8.12 -8.55
N VAL A 66 11.99 8.87 -8.93
CA VAL A 66 13.25 8.93 -8.18
C VAL A 66 13.05 9.69 -6.87
N MET A 67 12.37 10.84 -6.94
CA MET A 67 12.05 11.64 -5.75
C MET A 67 11.09 10.91 -4.82
N ARG A 68 10.11 10.19 -5.36
CA ARG A 68 9.19 9.34 -4.59
C ARG A 68 9.97 8.30 -3.80
N GLN A 69 10.88 7.56 -4.44
CA GLN A 69 11.72 6.57 -3.78
C GLN A 69 12.63 7.20 -2.71
N GLY A 70 13.17 8.38 -2.99
CA GLY A 70 13.98 9.13 -2.02
C GLY A 70 13.19 9.50 -0.76
N ILE A 71 11.94 9.94 -0.91
CA ILE A 71 11.04 10.26 0.22
C ILE A 71 10.66 8.98 1.00
N LYS A 72 10.29 7.88 0.31
CA LYS A 72 10.01 6.58 0.95
C LYS A 72 11.19 6.14 1.81
N SER A 73 12.41 6.20 1.29
CA SER A 73 13.62 5.84 2.04
C SER A 73 13.86 6.72 3.26
N ILE A 74 13.55 8.02 3.18
CA ILE A 74 13.66 8.91 4.35
C ILE A 74 12.64 8.51 5.41
N LEU A 75 11.38 8.29 5.03
CA LEU A 75 10.32 7.91 5.98
C LEU A 75 10.65 6.58 6.66
N ALA A 76 11.11 5.56 5.92
CA ALA A 76 11.53 4.27 6.46
C ALA A 76 12.66 4.42 7.49
N ASN A 77 13.71 5.18 7.17
CA ASN A 77 14.82 5.44 8.11
C ASN A 77 14.34 6.16 9.39
N GLU A 78 13.37 7.08 9.27
CA GLU A 78 12.83 7.77 10.44
C GLU A 78 12.00 6.85 11.35
N ILE A 79 11.25 5.92 10.75
CA ILE A 79 10.50 4.89 11.48
C ILE A 79 11.48 4.07 12.34
N ASP A 80 12.55 3.59 11.73
CA ASP A 80 13.54 2.75 12.39
C ASP A 80 14.31 3.51 13.51
N GLU A 81 14.78 4.72 13.19
CA GLU A 81 15.65 5.47 14.11
C GLU A 81 14.92 6.11 15.29
N ARG A 82 13.66 6.57 15.13
CA ARG A 82 13.02 7.46 16.10
C ARG A 82 11.64 7.03 16.61
N LYS A 83 11.15 5.84 16.25
CA LYS A 83 9.77 5.44 16.51
C LYS A 83 8.77 6.47 15.97
N PHE A 84 9.05 6.99 14.82
CA PHE A 84 8.25 7.96 14.09
C PHE A 84 7.14 7.22 13.32
N THR A 85 5.92 7.76 13.35
CA THR A 85 4.78 7.15 12.65
C THR A 85 4.23 8.13 11.62
N PRO A 86 4.50 7.92 10.30
CA PRO A 86 3.80 8.62 9.25
C PRO A 86 2.39 8.02 9.09
N ILE A 87 1.39 8.89 9.00
CA ILE A 87 0.00 8.53 8.68
C ILE A 87 -0.29 9.09 7.31
N ILE A 88 -0.35 8.22 6.32
CA ILE A 88 -0.38 8.59 4.90
C ILE A 88 -1.78 8.35 4.35
N ALA A 89 -2.46 9.41 3.91
CA ALA A 89 -3.67 9.31 3.11
C ALA A 89 -3.29 9.34 1.62
N SER A 90 -3.75 8.37 0.86
CA SER A 90 -3.57 8.29 -0.59
C SER A 90 -4.70 7.48 -1.21
N HIS A 91 -5.08 7.83 -2.44
CA HIS A 91 -5.95 7.02 -3.28
C HIS A 91 -5.17 6.01 -4.14
N ASN A 92 -3.83 6.06 -4.13
CA ASN A 92 -2.96 5.15 -4.88
C ASN A 92 -2.40 4.05 -3.96
N LEU A 93 -3.08 2.91 -3.93
CA LEU A 93 -2.72 1.78 -3.06
C LEU A 93 -1.32 1.21 -3.36
N ARG A 94 -0.84 1.29 -4.61
CA ARG A 94 0.50 0.82 -4.99
C ARG A 94 1.60 1.63 -4.31
N GLU A 95 1.35 2.92 -4.05
CA GLU A 95 2.31 3.78 -3.35
C GLU A 95 2.43 3.43 -1.88
N LEU A 96 1.33 2.94 -1.28
CA LEU A 96 1.27 2.56 0.13
C LEU A 96 1.87 1.17 0.39
N GLU A 97 1.76 0.27 -0.58
CA GLU A 97 2.15 -1.14 -0.45
C GLU A 97 3.61 -1.34 -0.01
N ASP A 98 4.52 -0.45 -0.46
CA ASP A 98 5.95 -0.55 -0.17
C ASP A 98 6.38 0.12 1.14
N ILE A 99 5.49 0.85 1.83
CA ILE A 99 5.88 1.68 2.97
C ILE A 99 5.00 1.49 4.19
N CYS A 100 3.76 1.01 4.02
CA CYS A 100 2.82 0.84 5.11
C CYS A 100 2.84 -0.60 5.63
N ASP A 101 2.85 -0.76 6.93
CA ASP A 101 2.65 -2.01 7.66
C ASP A 101 1.18 -2.19 8.08
N HIS A 102 0.42 -1.10 8.18
CA HIS A 102 -0.99 -1.09 8.55
C HIS A 102 -1.80 -0.24 7.60
N VAL A 103 -2.98 -0.71 7.22
CA VAL A 103 -3.88 -0.01 6.31
C VAL A 103 -5.27 0.17 6.92
N GLY A 104 -5.88 1.31 6.60
CA GLY A 104 -7.25 1.63 7.00
C GLY A 104 -8.05 2.17 5.83
N LEU A 105 -9.32 1.78 5.74
CA LEU A 105 -10.27 2.33 4.79
C LEU A 105 -11.28 3.21 5.52
N LEU A 106 -11.32 4.46 5.12
CA LEU A 106 -12.34 5.41 5.57
C LEU A 106 -13.49 5.46 4.55
N HIS A 107 -14.71 5.27 5.01
CA HIS A 107 -15.90 5.37 4.18
C HIS A 107 -17.04 6.03 4.94
N LYS A 108 -17.70 7.04 4.34
CA LYS A 108 -18.85 7.77 4.91
C LYS A 108 -18.62 8.24 6.36
N GLY A 109 -17.41 8.71 6.67
CA GLY A 109 -17.05 9.23 7.99
C GLY A 109 -16.72 8.16 9.05
N GLY A 110 -16.69 6.89 8.68
CA GLY A 110 -16.33 5.77 9.55
C GLY A 110 -15.11 4.99 9.04
N VAL A 111 -14.50 4.18 9.92
CA VAL A 111 -13.48 3.21 9.57
C VAL A 111 -14.16 1.92 9.14
N LEU A 112 -14.11 1.61 7.85
CA LEU A 112 -14.68 0.38 7.29
C LEU A 112 -13.75 -0.83 7.50
N LEU A 113 -12.44 -0.60 7.39
CA LEU A 113 -11.40 -1.60 7.54
C LEU A 113 -10.21 -0.98 8.27
N SER A 114 -9.60 -1.74 9.17
CA SER A 114 -8.31 -1.40 9.79
C SER A 114 -7.58 -2.70 10.10
N LYS A 115 -6.52 -3.00 9.33
CA LYS A 115 -5.80 -4.28 9.42
C LYS A 115 -4.32 -4.11 9.13
N ASP A 116 -3.54 -5.02 9.70
CA ASP A 116 -2.14 -5.24 9.36
C ASP A 116 -2.03 -5.81 7.93
N LEU A 117 -1.10 -5.28 7.14
CA LEU A 117 -0.96 -5.60 5.73
C LEU A 117 -0.44 -7.03 5.51
N GLU A 118 0.51 -7.48 6.33
CA GLU A 118 1.02 -8.86 6.23
C GLU A 118 -0.07 -9.87 6.58
N THR A 119 -0.84 -9.59 7.63
CA THR A 119 -1.99 -10.42 8.00
C THR A 119 -3.01 -10.53 6.88
N MET A 120 -3.27 -9.43 6.17
CA MET A 120 -4.15 -9.44 5.00
C MET A 120 -3.57 -10.30 3.87
N LYS A 121 -2.29 -10.12 3.54
CA LYS A 121 -1.58 -10.90 2.50
C LYS A 121 -1.52 -12.40 2.82
N CYS A 122 -1.39 -12.76 4.10
CA CYS A 122 -1.32 -14.17 4.51
C CYS A 122 -2.67 -14.90 4.44
N ASN A 123 -3.78 -14.20 4.49
CA ASN A 123 -5.12 -14.78 4.58
C ASN A 123 -5.88 -14.87 3.25
N ILE A 124 -5.35 -14.29 2.19
CA ILE A 124 -5.93 -14.33 0.85
C ILE A 124 -4.85 -14.71 -0.15
N GLN A 125 -5.14 -15.69 -1.01
CA GLN A 125 -4.21 -16.19 -2.00
C GLN A 125 -4.81 -16.09 -3.40
N LYS A 126 -4.04 -15.59 -4.34
CA LYS A 126 -4.33 -15.68 -5.77
C LYS A 126 -3.63 -16.89 -6.33
N VAL A 127 -4.39 -17.78 -6.91
CA VAL A 127 -3.88 -19.05 -7.44
C VAL A 127 -4.14 -19.15 -8.91
N GLN A 128 -3.15 -19.65 -9.63
CA GLN A 128 -3.29 -20.05 -11.02
C GLN A 128 -3.05 -21.55 -11.14
N CYS A 129 -3.96 -22.27 -11.80
CA CYS A 129 -3.81 -23.69 -12.00
C CYS A 129 -4.43 -24.15 -13.34
N ALA A 130 -3.96 -25.27 -13.85
CA ALA A 130 -4.50 -25.88 -15.08
C ALA A 130 -5.29 -27.13 -14.74
N LEU A 131 -6.62 -27.03 -14.84
CA LEU A 131 -7.58 -28.09 -14.54
C LEU A 131 -8.66 -28.20 -15.62
N PRO A 132 -9.21 -29.41 -15.87
CA PRO A 132 -10.38 -29.57 -16.73
C PRO A 132 -11.61 -28.90 -16.12
N LYS A 133 -12.59 -28.56 -17.00
CA LYS A 133 -13.79 -27.80 -16.60
C LYS A 133 -14.68 -28.56 -15.61
N GLU A 134 -14.65 -29.87 -15.66
CA GLU A 134 -15.41 -30.76 -14.76
C GLU A 134 -15.03 -30.60 -13.29
N ASP A 135 -13.85 -30.05 -13.02
CA ASP A 135 -13.38 -29.84 -11.67
C ASP A 135 -13.83 -28.51 -11.05
N ASP A 136 -14.50 -27.61 -11.78
CA ASP A 136 -14.98 -26.33 -11.25
C ASP A 136 -15.86 -26.49 -10.02
N LYS A 137 -16.82 -27.42 -10.07
CA LYS A 137 -17.69 -27.73 -8.92
C LYS A 137 -16.92 -28.27 -7.69
N LYS A 138 -15.78 -28.91 -7.92
CA LYS A 138 -14.91 -29.36 -6.83
C LYS A 138 -14.17 -28.19 -6.23
N LEU A 139 -13.67 -27.27 -7.06
CA LEU A 139 -13.03 -26.04 -6.61
C LEU A 139 -13.97 -25.21 -5.73
N GLU A 140 -15.21 -24.98 -6.16
CA GLU A 140 -16.22 -24.24 -5.41
C GLU A 140 -16.53 -24.88 -4.02
N LYS A 141 -16.47 -26.20 -3.92
CA LYS A 141 -16.69 -26.92 -2.65
C LYS A 141 -15.47 -26.94 -1.74
N MET A 142 -14.27 -26.88 -2.31
CA MET A 142 -13.01 -27.02 -1.56
C MET A 142 -12.47 -25.68 -1.06
N PHE A 143 -12.81 -24.60 -1.73
CA PHE A 143 -12.26 -23.27 -1.46
C PHE A 143 -13.36 -22.24 -1.21
N ASP A 144 -13.07 -21.31 -0.30
CA ASP A 144 -13.82 -20.07 -0.17
C ASP A 144 -13.33 -19.09 -1.24
N ILE A 145 -14.00 -19.11 -2.39
CA ILE A 145 -13.60 -18.40 -3.60
C ILE A 145 -14.19 -16.99 -3.58
N LEU A 146 -13.32 -15.99 -3.57
CA LEU A 146 -13.68 -14.57 -3.67
C LEU A 146 -13.81 -14.12 -5.12
N GLN A 147 -12.90 -14.57 -5.99
CA GLN A 147 -12.92 -14.27 -7.41
C GLN A 147 -12.55 -15.52 -8.22
N PHE A 148 -13.20 -15.71 -9.36
CA PHE A 148 -12.96 -16.87 -10.22
C PHE A 148 -12.94 -16.43 -11.69
N ASN A 149 -11.88 -16.81 -12.40
CA ASN A 149 -11.74 -16.59 -13.83
C ASN A 149 -11.20 -17.85 -14.49
N ARG A 150 -11.84 -18.29 -15.60
CA ARG A 150 -11.40 -19.42 -16.38
C ARG A 150 -11.16 -19.03 -17.83
N ARG A 151 -10.01 -19.44 -18.37
CA ARG A 151 -9.68 -19.34 -19.79
C ARG A 151 -9.23 -20.72 -20.29
N GLY A 152 -10.17 -21.47 -20.89
CA GLY A 152 -9.92 -22.85 -21.28
C GLY A 152 -9.63 -23.76 -20.09
N LYS A 153 -8.44 -24.36 -20.04
CA LYS A 153 -7.98 -25.17 -18.89
C LYS A 153 -7.35 -24.33 -17.78
N LEU A 154 -6.99 -23.08 -18.05
CA LEU A 154 -6.37 -22.21 -17.08
C LEU A 154 -7.44 -21.58 -16.18
N VAL A 155 -7.28 -21.79 -14.87
CA VAL A 155 -8.09 -21.18 -13.80
C VAL A 155 -7.23 -20.21 -13.04
N THR A 156 -7.73 -19.01 -12.85
CA THR A 156 -7.17 -18.04 -11.90
C THR A 156 -8.26 -17.75 -10.87
N MET A 157 -7.97 -17.96 -9.61
CA MET A 157 -8.92 -17.73 -8.52
C MET A 157 -8.25 -17.03 -7.34
N THR A 158 -9.00 -16.16 -6.67
CA THR A 158 -8.64 -15.57 -5.38
C THR A 158 -9.43 -16.28 -4.31
N VAL A 159 -8.74 -16.85 -3.31
CA VAL A 159 -9.35 -17.69 -2.29
C VAL A 159 -8.88 -17.31 -0.89
N ARG A 160 -9.71 -17.54 0.11
CA ARG A 160 -9.33 -17.41 1.51
C ARG A 160 -8.53 -18.60 1.99
N GLY A 161 -7.55 -18.32 2.82
CA GLY A 161 -6.71 -19.33 3.47
C GLY A 161 -5.22 -19.00 3.32
N SER A 162 -4.42 -19.71 4.12
CA SER A 162 -2.96 -19.61 3.99
C SER A 162 -2.48 -20.32 2.73
N GLU A 163 -1.38 -19.87 2.16
CA GLU A 163 -0.74 -20.49 1.00
C GLU A 163 -0.57 -22.01 1.18
N LYS A 164 -0.05 -22.43 2.34
CA LYS A 164 0.15 -23.85 2.66
C LYS A 164 -1.14 -24.66 2.57
N GLN A 165 -2.25 -24.15 3.11
CA GLN A 165 -3.55 -24.82 3.07
C GLN A 165 -4.10 -24.90 1.64
N VAL A 166 -4.00 -23.80 0.90
CA VAL A 166 -4.48 -23.69 -0.48
C VAL A 166 -3.71 -24.63 -1.39
N MET A 167 -2.38 -24.64 -1.30
CA MET A 167 -1.54 -25.52 -2.11
C MET A 167 -1.76 -27.00 -1.77
N ALA A 168 -1.93 -27.36 -0.50
CA ALA A 168 -2.24 -28.72 -0.09
C ALA A 168 -3.58 -29.22 -0.65
N LYS A 169 -4.61 -28.38 -0.65
CA LYS A 169 -5.92 -28.72 -1.24
C LYS A 169 -5.84 -28.88 -2.78
N LEU A 170 -5.12 -27.96 -3.46
CA LEU A 170 -4.96 -28.03 -4.92
C LEU A 170 -4.22 -29.28 -5.37
N SER A 171 -3.21 -29.71 -4.64
CA SER A 171 -2.42 -30.90 -4.98
C SER A 171 -3.28 -32.19 -5.07
N VAL A 172 -4.39 -32.26 -4.34
CA VAL A 172 -5.34 -33.39 -4.37
C VAL A 172 -6.01 -33.53 -5.74
N LEU A 173 -6.25 -32.41 -6.43
CA LEU A 173 -6.85 -32.38 -7.77
C LEU A 173 -5.87 -32.75 -8.88
N LYS A 174 -4.59 -32.92 -8.56
CA LYS A 174 -3.51 -33.25 -9.50
C LYS A 174 -3.52 -32.39 -10.76
N PRO A 175 -3.52 -31.04 -10.63
CA PRO A 175 -3.47 -30.17 -11.79
C PRO A 175 -2.17 -30.38 -12.58
N VAL A 176 -2.20 -30.07 -13.88
CA VAL A 176 -1.00 -30.12 -14.73
C VAL A 176 0.07 -29.15 -14.23
N PHE A 177 -0.39 -28.00 -13.72
CA PHE A 177 0.45 -27.05 -13.04
C PHE A 177 -0.41 -26.23 -12.04
N TYR A 178 0.21 -25.69 -10.98
CA TYR A 178 -0.42 -24.76 -10.06
C TYR A 178 0.63 -23.94 -9.34
N GLU A 179 0.30 -22.67 -9.08
CA GLU A 179 1.18 -21.72 -8.37
C GLU A 179 0.35 -20.70 -7.60
N CYS A 180 0.92 -20.14 -6.54
CA CYS A 180 0.41 -18.93 -5.90
C CYS A 180 1.07 -17.71 -6.53
N ILE A 181 0.25 -16.70 -6.86
CA ILE A 181 0.68 -15.43 -7.43
C ILE A 181 0.55 -14.38 -6.32
N PRO A 182 1.57 -13.55 -6.07
CA PRO A 182 1.44 -12.46 -5.12
C PRO A 182 0.27 -11.54 -5.46
N LEU A 183 -0.56 -11.23 -4.45
CA LEU A 183 -1.63 -10.24 -4.56
C LEU A 183 -1.08 -8.85 -4.32
N SER A 184 -1.48 -7.89 -5.14
CA SER A 184 -1.28 -6.48 -4.84
C SER A 184 -2.21 -6.02 -3.71
N LEU A 185 -1.82 -4.94 -3.02
CA LEU A 185 -2.68 -4.32 -2.01
C LEU A 185 -4.05 -3.93 -2.58
N GLU A 186 -4.10 -3.50 -3.85
CA GLU A 186 -5.33 -3.16 -4.55
C GLU A 186 -6.27 -4.37 -4.70
N GLU A 187 -5.75 -5.53 -5.09
CA GLU A 187 -6.53 -6.78 -5.23
C GLU A 187 -7.04 -7.28 -3.87
N ILE A 188 -6.21 -7.20 -2.83
CA ILE A 188 -6.59 -7.55 -1.45
C ILE A 188 -7.70 -6.61 -0.97
N PHE A 189 -7.54 -5.32 -1.21
CA PHE A 189 -8.47 -4.30 -0.81
C PHE A 189 -9.86 -4.49 -1.45
N ILE A 190 -9.91 -4.76 -2.76
CA ILE A 190 -11.15 -5.08 -3.48
C ILE A 190 -11.81 -6.32 -2.85
N SER A 191 -11.04 -7.38 -2.62
CA SER A 191 -11.54 -8.63 -2.03
C SER A 191 -12.08 -8.47 -0.61
N GLU A 192 -11.46 -7.63 0.21
CA GLU A 192 -11.90 -7.35 1.59
C GLU A 192 -13.12 -6.42 1.64
N THR A 193 -13.22 -5.47 0.71
CA THR A 193 -14.33 -4.50 0.66
C THR A 193 -15.62 -5.09 0.10
N GLU A 194 -15.56 -6.04 -0.82
CA GLU A 194 -16.74 -6.79 -1.30
C GLU A 194 -17.46 -7.49 -0.14
N ILE A 195 -16.72 -7.96 0.88
CA ILE A 195 -17.28 -8.66 2.05
C ILE A 195 -18.05 -7.71 2.97
N VAL A 196 -17.58 -6.48 3.10
CA VAL A 196 -18.20 -5.47 3.98
C VAL A 196 -19.38 -4.78 3.30
N GLY A 197 -19.78 -5.25 2.09
CA GLY A 197 -20.92 -4.72 1.34
C GLY A 197 -20.61 -3.43 0.58
N TYR A 198 -19.32 -3.14 0.36
CA TYR A 198 -18.90 -2.09 -0.55
C TYR A 198 -18.94 -2.63 -1.99
N ASP A 199 -20.12 -2.58 -2.60
CA ASP A 199 -20.32 -3.08 -3.95
C ASP A 199 -19.78 -2.07 -4.97
N ILE A 200 -18.53 -2.29 -5.37
CA ILE A 200 -17.86 -1.50 -6.42
C ILE A 200 -18.62 -1.61 -7.75
N LYS A 201 -19.37 -2.68 -7.97
CA LYS A 201 -20.15 -2.88 -9.21
C LYS A 201 -21.26 -1.84 -9.37
N ASN A 202 -21.79 -1.31 -8.27
CA ASN A 202 -22.79 -0.24 -8.30
C ASN A 202 -22.20 1.18 -8.51
N LEU A 203 -20.88 1.32 -8.58
CA LEU A 203 -20.20 2.60 -8.84
C LEU A 203 -19.78 2.77 -10.32
N ILE A 204 -19.88 1.70 -11.12
CA ILE A 204 -19.41 1.67 -12.52
C ILE A 204 -20.60 1.66 -13.53
N LEU A 205 -21.84 1.76 -13.05
CA LEU A 205 -23.05 1.87 -13.89
C LEU A 205 -23.53 3.31 -13.95
#